data_c9d717968c2a03dd4ea57bebcbe70d9a
#
_entry.id   c9d717968c2a03dd4ea57bebcbe70d9a
#
_cell.length_a   1.000
_cell.length_b   1.000
_cell.length_c   1.000
_cell.angle_alpha   90.00
_cell.angle_beta   90.00
_cell.angle_gamma   90.00
#
_symmetry.space_group_name_H-M   'P 1'
#
loop_
_entity.id
_entity.type
_entity.pdbx_description
1 polymer ?
#
loop_
_entity_poly.entity_id
_entity_poly.type
_entity_poly.pdbx_seq_one_letter_code
_entity_poly.pdbx_strand_id
1 'polypeptide(L)'
;MNKAEKTRQFIIEQSALLFNTRGIAGTAMSDIMAATQMAKGGLYGHFETKEDLSYAAVDYNLNRLSGKFRKALEKAETAKGKLLASVDFFSDPMHPPVEGGCPMINFGMEADDTNPTIRKKVKASIENAEGFFQSIIEEGQRNGEFREDCPARELAVKMFALIEGGIMISRVLGNNTRMKIIAGILRKEIDTLAP
;
A
#
# COMPACT_ATOMS: atom_id res chain seq x y z
N MET A 1 4.62 -5.97 25.19
CA MET A 1 3.99 -7.18 24.59
C MET A 1 4.36 -8.40 25.41
N ASN A 2 3.39 -9.16 25.87
CA ASN A 2 3.58 -10.45 26.51
C ASN A 2 3.94 -11.56 25.47
N LYS A 3 4.24 -12.79 25.96
CA LYS A 3 4.67 -13.91 25.08
C LYS A 3 3.59 -14.28 24.04
N ALA A 4 2.31 -14.30 24.42
CA ALA A 4 1.22 -14.64 23.53
C ALA A 4 1.01 -13.58 22.44
N GLU A 5 1.10 -12.29 22.78
CA GLU A 5 1.04 -11.18 21.84
C GLU A 5 2.21 -11.23 20.83
N LYS A 6 3.43 -11.54 21.28
CA LYS A 6 4.59 -11.69 20.39
C LYS A 6 4.40 -12.85 19.40
N THR A 7 3.87 -13.98 19.88
CA THR A 7 3.57 -15.12 19.02
C THR A 7 2.47 -14.78 18.02
N ARG A 8 1.39 -14.13 18.45
CA ARG A 8 0.31 -13.69 17.58
C ARG A 8 0.81 -12.74 16.49
N GLN A 9 1.65 -11.77 16.86
CA GLN A 9 2.25 -10.83 15.92
C GLN A 9 3.15 -11.55 14.89
N PHE A 10 3.96 -12.50 15.32
CA PHE A 10 4.79 -13.32 14.44
C PHE A 10 3.95 -14.11 13.42
N ILE A 11 2.84 -14.72 13.86
CA ILE A 11 1.92 -15.42 12.97
C ILE A 11 1.36 -14.45 11.89
N ILE A 12 0.93 -13.25 12.31
CA ILE A 12 0.43 -12.22 11.38
C ILE A 12 1.50 -11.87 10.33
N GLU A 13 2.73 -11.62 10.75
CA GLU A 13 3.82 -11.22 9.87
C GLU A 13 4.15 -12.27 8.81
N GLN A 14 4.24 -13.54 9.21
CA GLN A 14 4.48 -14.64 8.28
C GLN A 14 3.31 -14.85 7.31
N SER A 15 2.09 -14.78 7.82
CA SER A 15 0.87 -14.92 7.01
C SER A 15 0.67 -13.74 6.05
N ALA A 16 0.99 -12.53 6.49
CA ALA A 16 0.89 -11.32 5.69
C ALA A 16 1.75 -11.37 4.42
N LEU A 17 2.96 -11.95 4.53
CA LEU A 17 3.83 -12.19 3.38
C LEU A 17 3.19 -13.18 2.40
N LEU A 18 2.71 -14.32 2.90
CA LEU A 18 2.09 -15.34 2.07
C LEU A 18 0.83 -14.83 1.37
N PHE A 19 -0.06 -14.16 2.09
CA PHE A 19 -1.28 -13.60 1.53
C PHE A 19 -1.02 -12.52 0.48
N ASN A 20 -0.01 -11.67 0.69
CA ASN A 20 0.31 -10.62 -0.29
C ASN A 20 1.01 -11.15 -1.54
N THR A 21 1.63 -12.33 -1.48
CA THR A 21 2.36 -12.93 -2.62
C THR A 21 1.56 -13.98 -3.37
N ARG A 22 0.69 -14.73 -2.68
CA ARG A 22 -0.05 -15.89 -3.23
C ARG A 22 -1.56 -15.69 -3.24
N GLY A 23 -2.05 -14.59 -2.66
CA GLY A 23 -3.46 -14.40 -2.37
C GLY A 23 -3.93 -15.14 -1.13
N ILE A 24 -5.05 -14.71 -0.57
CA ILE A 24 -5.68 -15.37 0.59
C ILE A 24 -6.27 -16.73 0.16
N ALA A 25 -6.94 -16.76 -0.99
CA ALA A 25 -7.50 -18.01 -1.53
C ALA A 25 -6.39 -19.01 -1.87
N GLY A 26 -5.29 -18.55 -2.45
CA GLY A 26 -4.14 -19.37 -2.85
C GLY A 26 -3.24 -19.85 -1.72
N THR A 27 -3.48 -19.44 -0.47
CA THR A 27 -2.67 -19.81 0.70
C THR A 27 -3.45 -20.78 1.60
N ALA A 28 -2.94 -21.97 1.82
CA ALA A 28 -3.52 -22.94 2.75
C ALA A 28 -3.02 -22.71 4.19
N MET A 29 -3.76 -23.21 5.19
CA MET A 29 -3.30 -23.20 6.59
C MET A 29 -2.01 -24.00 6.79
N SER A 30 -1.79 -25.05 5.99
CA SER A 30 -0.54 -25.81 5.97
C SER A 30 0.67 -24.96 5.56
N ASP A 31 0.49 -24.01 4.62
CA ASP A 31 1.58 -23.09 4.22
C ASP A 31 1.96 -22.16 5.37
N ILE A 32 0.95 -21.69 6.11
CA ILE A 32 1.16 -20.85 7.29
C ILE A 32 1.84 -21.64 8.41
N MET A 33 1.42 -22.89 8.65
CA MET A 33 2.08 -23.79 9.60
C MET A 33 3.55 -24.01 9.23
N ALA A 34 3.85 -24.22 7.96
CA ALA A 34 5.22 -24.39 7.47
C ALA A 34 6.05 -23.10 7.67
N ALA A 35 5.51 -21.94 7.32
CA ALA A 35 6.20 -20.65 7.45
C ALA A 35 6.44 -20.25 8.92
N THR A 36 5.50 -20.57 9.82
CA THR A 36 5.62 -20.27 11.25
C THR A 36 6.32 -21.35 12.06
N GLN A 37 6.51 -22.53 11.48
CA GLN A 37 7.00 -23.74 12.17
C GLN A 37 6.12 -24.13 13.37
N MET A 38 4.84 -23.83 13.31
CA MET A 38 3.88 -24.10 14.39
C MET A 38 2.98 -25.30 14.05
N ALA A 39 2.69 -26.11 15.08
CA ALA A 39 1.68 -27.14 14.97
C ALA A 39 0.26 -26.54 14.86
N LYS A 40 -0.68 -27.26 14.28
CA LYS A 40 -2.07 -26.85 14.06
C LYS A 40 -2.73 -26.26 15.31
N GLY A 41 -2.62 -26.95 16.45
CA GLY A 41 -3.20 -26.48 17.72
C GLY A 41 -2.63 -25.17 18.21
N GLY A 42 -1.32 -24.91 18.00
CA GLY A 42 -0.69 -23.64 18.36
C GLY A 42 -1.22 -22.48 17.52
N LEU A 43 -1.44 -22.69 16.24
CA LEU A 43 -1.98 -21.68 15.32
C LEU A 43 -3.45 -21.36 15.64
N TYR A 44 -4.27 -22.38 15.80
CA TYR A 44 -5.69 -22.22 16.14
C TYR A 44 -5.94 -21.71 17.59
N GLY A 45 -4.93 -21.78 18.47
CA GLY A 45 -4.95 -21.09 19.77
C GLY A 45 -4.84 -19.57 19.68
N HIS A 46 -4.41 -19.04 18.52
CA HIS A 46 -4.30 -17.59 18.29
C HIS A 46 -5.31 -17.03 17.29
N PHE A 47 -5.79 -17.85 16.36
CA PHE A 47 -6.77 -17.48 15.33
C PHE A 47 -7.75 -18.64 15.12
N GLU A 48 -9.02 -18.40 15.33
CA GLU A 48 -10.07 -19.42 15.21
C GLU A 48 -10.23 -19.89 13.76
N THR A 49 -10.09 -18.96 12.81
CA THR A 49 -10.26 -19.23 11.38
C THR A 49 -9.11 -18.65 10.56
N LYS A 50 -8.94 -19.14 9.33
CA LYS A 50 -8.06 -18.53 8.32
C LYS A 50 -8.53 -17.12 7.99
N GLU A 51 -9.83 -16.89 8.02
CA GLU A 51 -10.44 -15.60 7.71
C GLU A 51 -10.05 -14.54 8.76
N ASP A 52 -10.12 -14.85 10.06
CA ASP A 52 -9.68 -13.96 11.14
C ASP A 52 -8.21 -13.60 11.01
N LEU A 53 -7.37 -14.58 10.68
CA LEU A 53 -5.95 -14.35 10.42
C LEU A 53 -5.75 -13.47 9.18
N SER A 54 -6.55 -13.67 8.12
CA SER A 54 -6.44 -12.86 6.91
C SER A 54 -6.79 -11.39 7.17
N TYR A 55 -7.79 -11.10 7.99
CA TYR A 55 -8.15 -9.73 8.38
C TYR A 55 -7.00 -9.02 9.10
N ALA A 56 -6.35 -9.71 10.04
CA ALA A 56 -5.20 -9.16 10.74
C ALA A 56 -3.98 -8.97 9.84
N ALA A 57 -3.76 -9.88 8.90
CA ALA A 57 -2.66 -9.83 7.94
C ALA A 57 -2.85 -8.71 6.89
N VAL A 58 -4.09 -8.48 6.44
CA VAL A 58 -4.44 -7.36 5.57
C VAL A 58 -4.16 -6.04 6.26
N ASP A 59 -4.64 -5.85 7.50
CA ASP A 59 -4.36 -4.65 8.29
C ASP A 59 -2.85 -4.43 8.47
N TYR A 60 -2.11 -5.50 8.76
CA TYR A 60 -0.65 -5.42 8.90
C TYR A 60 0.03 -4.93 7.62
N ASN A 61 -0.31 -5.49 6.45
CA ASN A 61 0.29 -5.09 5.17
C ASN A 61 -0.06 -3.64 4.80
N LEU A 62 -1.32 -3.23 4.95
CA LEU A 62 -1.77 -1.87 4.67
C LEU A 62 -1.06 -0.86 5.59
N ASN A 63 -0.97 -1.15 6.89
CA ASN A 63 -0.28 -0.32 7.87
C ASN A 63 1.24 -0.28 7.61
N ARG A 64 1.85 -1.40 7.21
CA ARG A 64 3.27 -1.48 6.86
C ARG A 64 3.59 -0.60 5.66
N LEU A 65 2.75 -0.64 4.61
CA LEU A 65 2.92 0.22 3.44
C LEU A 65 2.82 1.69 3.83
N SER A 66 1.74 2.08 4.52
CA SER A 66 1.53 3.48 4.91
C SER A 66 2.62 4.01 5.85
N GLY A 67 3.11 3.17 6.77
CA GLY A 67 4.21 3.53 7.67
C GLY A 67 5.53 3.76 6.92
N LYS A 68 5.88 2.88 5.98
CA LYS A 68 7.07 3.06 5.13
C LYS A 68 6.96 4.29 4.23
N PHE A 69 5.77 4.53 3.68
CA PHE A 69 5.50 5.69 2.85
C PHE A 69 5.67 7.00 3.62
N ARG A 70 5.03 7.13 4.80
CA ARG A 70 5.21 8.32 5.66
C ARG A 70 6.67 8.56 6.00
N LYS A 71 7.41 7.52 6.38
CA LYS A 71 8.84 7.62 6.69
C LYS A 71 9.66 8.10 5.49
N ALA A 72 9.32 7.71 4.27
CA ALA A 72 10.01 8.15 3.07
C ALA A 72 9.84 9.67 2.81
N LEU A 73 8.73 10.25 3.29
CA LEU A 73 8.42 11.67 3.12
C LEU A 73 8.92 12.55 4.28
N GLU A 74 9.40 11.99 5.38
CA GLU A 74 9.83 12.75 6.58
C GLU A 74 10.90 13.81 6.29
N LYS A 75 11.72 13.62 5.25
CA LYS A 75 12.79 14.54 4.89
C LYS A 75 12.35 15.65 3.91
N ALA A 76 11.15 15.57 3.38
CA ALA A 76 10.62 16.54 2.43
C ALA A 76 9.94 17.69 3.20
N GLU A 77 10.53 18.88 3.16
CA GLU A 77 10.04 20.05 3.89
C GLU A 77 8.95 20.82 3.14
N THR A 78 8.92 20.73 1.80
CA THR A 78 7.98 21.45 0.93
C THR A 78 6.89 20.51 0.39
N ALA A 79 5.74 21.06 0.05
CA ALA A 79 4.64 20.30 -0.57
C ALA A 79 5.10 19.68 -1.90
N LYS A 80 5.81 20.44 -2.74
CA LYS A 80 6.42 19.91 -3.97
C LYS A 80 7.38 18.76 -3.68
N GLY A 81 8.24 18.91 -2.70
CA GLY A 81 9.18 17.87 -2.27
C GLY A 81 8.46 16.58 -1.82
N LYS A 82 7.37 16.71 -1.06
CA LYS A 82 6.54 15.57 -0.61
C LYS A 82 5.91 14.84 -1.80
N LEU A 83 5.37 15.53 -2.80
CA LEU A 83 4.81 14.91 -4.00
C LEU A 83 5.88 14.19 -4.82
N LEU A 84 7.05 14.80 -5.03
CA LEU A 84 8.16 14.17 -5.73
C LEU A 84 8.68 12.93 -5.00
N ALA A 85 8.86 13.01 -3.68
CA ALA A 85 9.25 11.88 -2.85
C ALA A 85 8.21 10.74 -2.89
N SER A 86 6.92 11.08 -3.06
CA SER A 86 5.86 10.08 -3.25
C SER A 86 6.02 9.33 -4.57
N VAL A 87 6.31 10.04 -5.66
CA VAL A 87 6.59 9.42 -6.97
C VAL A 87 7.84 8.52 -6.90
N ASP A 88 8.89 9.00 -6.21
CA ASP A 88 10.13 8.24 -6.05
C ASP A 88 9.93 6.95 -5.24
N PHE A 89 9.15 7.01 -4.17
CA PHE A 89 8.85 5.85 -3.32
C PHE A 89 8.22 4.68 -4.08
N PHE A 90 7.39 4.97 -5.07
CA PHE A 90 6.72 3.95 -5.89
C PHE A 90 7.40 3.69 -7.25
N SER A 91 8.54 4.32 -7.54
CA SER A 91 9.18 4.28 -8.86
C SER A 91 9.81 2.92 -9.23
N ASP A 92 10.01 2.02 -8.26
CA ASP A 92 10.56 0.68 -8.50
C ASP A 92 9.62 -0.45 -8.05
N PRO A 93 8.58 -0.79 -8.84
CA PRO A 93 7.69 -1.91 -8.56
C PRO A 93 8.35 -3.29 -8.57
N MET A 94 9.58 -3.42 -9.07
CA MET A 94 10.31 -4.70 -9.04
C MET A 94 10.89 -4.99 -7.66
N HIS A 95 11.19 -3.93 -6.88
CA HIS A 95 11.61 -4.03 -5.49
C HIS A 95 10.62 -3.25 -4.60
N PRO A 96 9.38 -3.74 -4.45
CA PRO A 96 8.32 -3.00 -3.81
C PRO A 96 8.59 -2.82 -2.30
N PRO A 97 8.06 -1.75 -1.69
CA PRO A 97 8.20 -1.51 -0.25
C PRO A 97 7.63 -2.65 0.62
N VAL A 98 6.58 -3.30 0.15
CA VAL A 98 5.99 -4.51 0.76
C VAL A 98 6.17 -5.66 -0.23
N GLU A 99 6.76 -6.75 0.23
CA GLU A 99 6.98 -7.92 -0.61
C GLU A 99 5.65 -8.46 -1.16
N GLY A 100 5.63 -8.84 -2.43
CA GLY A 100 4.42 -9.21 -3.17
C GLY A 100 3.79 -8.06 -3.96
N GLY A 101 4.14 -6.79 -3.68
CA GLY A 101 3.61 -5.61 -4.37
C GLY A 101 2.65 -4.79 -3.52
N CYS A 102 1.83 -3.95 -4.16
CA CYS A 102 0.88 -3.11 -3.44
C CYS A 102 -0.24 -3.94 -2.82
N PRO A 103 -0.39 -3.94 -1.48
CA PRO A 103 -1.46 -4.69 -0.83
C PRO A 103 -2.87 -4.16 -1.16
N MET A 104 -3.01 -2.88 -1.53
CA MET A 104 -4.31 -2.34 -1.95
C MET A 104 -4.76 -2.98 -3.28
N ILE A 105 -3.85 -3.14 -4.25
CA ILE A 105 -4.15 -3.86 -5.50
C ILE A 105 -4.44 -5.32 -5.20
N ASN A 106 -3.51 -6.02 -4.53
CA ASN A 106 -3.60 -7.47 -4.36
C ASN A 106 -4.86 -7.88 -3.61
N PHE A 107 -5.12 -7.28 -2.44
CA PHE A 107 -6.31 -7.63 -1.64
C PHE A 107 -7.58 -6.98 -2.18
N GLY A 108 -7.49 -5.81 -2.83
CA GLY A 108 -8.64 -5.16 -3.45
C GLY A 108 -9.25 -6.04 -4.55
N MET A 109 -8.42 -6.46 -5.50
CA MET A 109 -8.86 -7.30 -6.65
C MET A 109 -9.30 -8.70 -6.24
N GLU A 110 -8.78 -9.25 -5.13
CA GLU A 110 -9.23 -10.55 -4.62
C GLU A 110 -10.56 -10.46 -3.87
N ALA A 111 -10.84 -9.32 -3.22
CA ALA A 111 -11.92 -9.20 -2.25
C ALA A 111 -13.09 -8.31 -2.69
N ASP A 112 -13.03 -7.64 -3.84
CA ASP A 112 -14.05 -6.68 -4.29
C ASP A 112 -15.45 -7.27 -4.32
N ASP A 113 -15.60 -8.49 -4.85
CA ASP A 113 -16.87 -9.21 -4.93
C ASP A 113 -17.03 -10.31 -3.87
N THR A 114 -15.94 -10.71 -3.19
CA THR A 114 -15.91 -11.96 -2.42
C THR A 114 -15.85 -11.76 -0.90
N ASN A 115 -15.27 -10.65 -0.42
CA ASN A 115 -15.08 -10.40 1.01
C ASN A 115 -15.35 -8.94 1.41
N PRO A 116 -16.58 -8.61 1.89
CA PRO A 116 -16.96 -7.26 2.26
C PRO A 116 -16.08 -6.62 3.35
N THR A 117 -15.56 -7.44 4.26
CA THR A 117 -14.69 -6.96 5.36
C THR A 117 -13.35 -6.47 4.82
N ILE A 118 -12.70 -7.27 3.97
CA ILE A 118 -11.43 -6.89 3.35
C ILE A 118 -11.65 -5.72 2.39
N ARG A 119 -12.71 -5.76 1.58
CA ARG A 119 -13.09 -4.64 0.70
C ARG A 119 -13.22 -3.33 1.48
N LYS A 120 -13.87 -3.33 2.64
CA LYS A 120 -14.00 -2.15 3.50
C LYS A 120 -12.63 -1.63 3.98
N LYS A 121 -11.72 -2.53 4.37
CA LYS A 121 -10.35 -2.16 4.81
C LYS A 121 -9.55 -1.53 3.67
N VAL A 122 -9.59 -2.15 2.49
CA VAL A 122 -8.90 -1.64 1.30
C VAL A 122 -9.49 -0.31 0.85
N LYS A 123 -10.84 -0.18 0.80
CA LYS A 123 -11.52 1.08 0.50
C LYS A 123 -11.02 2.21 1.40
N ALA A 124 -11.03 2.00 2.71
CA ALA A 124 -10.53 3.00 3.66
C ALA A 124 -9.05 3.36 3.43
N SER A 125 -8.22 2.39 3.04
CA SER A 125 -6.81 2.64 2.72
C SER A 125 -6.63 3.48 1.45
N ILE A 126 -7.45 3.24 0.42
CA ILE A 126 -7.47 4.04 -0.82
C ILE A 126 -7.91 5.47 -0.51
N GLU A 127 -9.04 5.65 0.18
CA GLU A 127 -9.56 6.97 0.56
C GLU A 127 -8.54 7.75 1.40
N ASN A 128 -7.84 7.09 2.31
CA ASN A 128 -6.76 7.70 3.10
C ASN A 128 -5.55 8.11 2.23
N ALA A 129 -5.17 7.30 1.24
CA ALA A 129 -4.06 7.64 0.34
C ALA A 129 -4.41 8.83 -0.56
N GLU A 130 -5.59 8.85 -1.14
CA GLU A 130 -6.08 9.99 -1.93
C GLU A 130 -6.17 11.26 -1.07
N GLY A 131 -6.77 11.17 0.14
CA GLY A 131 -6.87 12.29 1.06
C GLY A 131 -5.50 12.81 1.51
N PHE A 132 -4.51 11.93 1.63
CA PHE A 132 -3.14 12.32 1.95
C PHE A 132 -2.49 13.12 0.80
N PHE A 133 -2.61 12.69 -0.45
CA PHE A 133 -2.12 13.47 -1.60
C PHE A 133 -2.86 14.82 -1.69
N GLN A 134 -4.18 14.82 -1.54
CA GLN A 134 -4.97 16.04 -1.54
C GLN A 134 -4.48 17.02 -0.47
N SER A 135 -4.23 16.55 0.76
CA SER A 135 -3.75 17.39 1.85
C SER A 135 -2.39 18.05 1.58
N ILE A 136 -1.47 17.34 0.91
CA ILE A 136 -0.17 17.89 0.48
C ILE A 136 -0.38 19.01 -0.55
N ILE A 137 -1.27 18.81 -1.52
CA ILE A 137 -1.54 19.81 -2.56
C ILE A 137 -2.17 21.05 -1.95
N GLU A 138 -3.15 20.89 -1.07
CA GLU A 138 -3.79 21.99 -0.34
C GLU A 138 -2.82 22.71 0.61
N GLU A 139 -1.87 21.99 1.22
CA GLU A 139 -0.76 22.59 1.97
C GLU A 139 0.10 23.49 1.07
N GLY A 140 0.46 23.00 -0.12
CA GLY A 140 1.23 23.77 -1.10
C GLY A 140 0.50 25.02 -1.60
N GLN A 141 -0.82 24.96 -1.80
CA GLN A 141 -1.65 26.13 -2.13
C GLN A 141 -1.64 27.15 -1.01
N ARG A 142 -1.88 26.74 0.24
CA ARG A 142 -1.85 27.64 1.41
C ARG A 142 -0.50 28.31 1.62
N ASN A 143 0.58 27.64 1.28
CA ASN A 143 1.95 28.14 1.44
C ASN A 143 2.46 28.94 0.22
N GLY A 144 1.66 29.07 -0.84
CA GLY A 144 2.06 29.75 -2.09
C GLY A 144 3.06 28.95 -2.94
N GLU A 145 3.26 27.66 -2.67
CA GLU A 145 4.08 26.76 -3.51
C GLU A 145 3.34 26.35 -4.80
N PHE A 146 2.01 26.29 -4.74
CA PHE A 146 1.15 25.87 -5.83
C PHE A 146 0.08 26.92 -6.12
N ARG A 147 -0.35 26.98 -7.40
CA ARG A 147 -1.45 27.82 -7.84
C ARG A 147 -2.73 27.51 -7.08
N GLU A 148 -3.52 28.52 -6.74
CA GLU A 148 -4.79 28.38 -6.04
C GLU A 148 -5.87 27.65 -6.87
N ASP A 149 -5.82 27.79 -8.21
CA ASP A 149 -6.78 27.17 -9.14
C ASP A 149 -6.48 25.68 -9.44
N CYS A 150 -5.45 25.10 -8.86
CA CYS A 150 -5.14 23.67 -9.01
C CYS A 150 -6.24 22.81 -8.35
N PRO A 151 -6.88 21.88 -9.09
CA PRO A 151 -7.94 21.04 -8.54
C PRO A 151 -7.32 19.91 -7.68
N ALA A 152 -7.05 20.19 -6.41
CA ALA A 152 -6.30 19.33 -5.49
C ALA A 152 -6.85 17.89 -5.42
N ARG A 153 -8.19 17.74 -5.34
CA ARG A 153 -8.84 16.42 -5.30
C ARG A 153 -8.64 15.63 -6.59
N GLU A 154 -8.84 16.26 -7.75
CA GLU A 154 -8.72 15.59 -9.05
C GLU A 154 -7.27 15.13 -9.29
N LEU A 155 -6.31 15.99 -8.95
CA LEU A 155 -4.89 15.65 -9.05
C LEU A 155 -4.50 14.52 -8.09
N ALA A 156 -5.01 14.52 -6.86
CA ALA A 156 -4.77 13.47 -5.90
C ALA A 156 -5.26 12.09 -6.40
N VAL A 157 -6.49 12.04 -6.91
CA VAL A 157 -7.08 10.82 -7.51
C VAL A 157 -6.26 10.38 -8.73
N LYS A 158 -5.89 11.31 -9.61
CA LYS A 158 -5.06 11.04 -10.78
C LYS A 158 -3.68 10.47 -10.40
N MET A 159 -3.00 11.07 -9.44
CA MET A 159 -1.70 10.60 -8.95
C MET A 159 -1.82 9.18 -8.41
N PHE A 160 -2.80 8.92 -7.55
CA PHE A 160 -3.05 7.60 -7.00
C PHE A 160 -3.30 6.57 -8.09
N ALA A 161 -4.22 6.84 -9.01
CA ALA A 161 -4.58 5.92 -10.10
C ALA A 161 -3.39 5.62 -11.03
N LEU A 162 -2.59 6.63 -11.38
CA LEU A 162 -1.41 6.46 -12.23
C LEU A 162 -0.31 5.64 -11.53
N ILE A 163 -0.08 5.87 -10.23
CA ILE A 163 0.89 5.09 -9.43
C ILE A 163 0.46 3.62 -9.36
N GLU A 164 -0.78 3.35 -8.98
CA GLU A 164 -1.28 1.98 -8.85
C GLU A 164 -1.32 1.25 -10.21
N GLY A 165 -1.78 1.92 -11.27
CA GLY A 165 -1.73 1.40 -12.64
C GLY A 165 -0.29 1.12 -13.08
N GLY A 166 0.64 2.01 -12.78
CA GLY A 166 2.06 1.86 -13.07
C GLY A 166 2.69 0.66 -12.36
N ILE A 167 2.36 0.47 -11.09
CA ILE A 167 2.79 -0.68 -10.28
C ILE A 167 2.29 -1.98 -10.92
N MET A 168 0.98 -2.08 -11.14
CA MET A 168 0.35 -3.27 -11.70
C MET A 168 0.94 -3.64 -13.06
N ILE A 169 0.97 -2.70 -14.01
CA ILE A 169 1.47 -2.94 -15.36
C ILE A 169 2.94 -3.35 -15.34
N SER A 170 3.79 -2.67 -14.56
CA SER A 170 5.22 -2.97 -14.50
C SER A 170 5.50 -4.36 -13.93
N ARG A 171 4.77 -4.75 -12.88
CA ARG A 171 4.90 -6.09 -12.28
C ARG A 171 4.46 -7.20 -13.23
N VAL A 172 3.34 -7.03 -13.94
CA VAL A 172 2.86 -8.00 -14.94
C VAL A 172 3.85 -8.13 -16.10
N LEU A 173 4.44 -7.03 -16.55
CA LEU A 173 5.43 -7.02 -17.64
C LEU A 173 6.85 -7.41 -17.17
N GLY A 174 7.10 -7.53 -15.87
CA GLY A 174 8.41 -7.89 -15.31
C GLY A 174 9.50 -6.82 -15.53
N ASN A 175 9.14 -5.54 -15.72
CA ASN A 175 10.12 -4.46 -15.88
C ASN A 175 9.54 -3.09 -15.51
N ASN A 176 10.44 -2.13 -15.20
CA ASN A 176 10.09 -0.78 -14.75
C ASN A 176 9.80 0.23 -15.87
N THR A 177 9.80 -0.17 -17.15
CA THR A 177 9.74 0.80 -18.27
C THR A 177 8.48 1.69 -18.18
N ARG A 178 7.32 1.09 -17.90
CA ARG A 178 6.04 1.83 -17.80
C ARG A 178 6.00 2.74 -16.59
N MET A 179 6.47 2.26 -15.43
CA MET A 179 6.53 3.08 -14.23
C MET A 179 7.47 4.29 -14.38
N LYS A 180 8.60 4.13 -15.08
CA LYS A 180 9.50 5.26 -15.40
C LYS A 180 8.80 6.33 -16.25
N ILE A 181 8.00 5.92 -17.24
CA ILE A 181 7.21 6.86 -18.06
C ILE A 181 6.18 7.58 -17.19
N ILE A 182 5.41 6.85 -16.36
CA ILE A 182 4.40 7.41 -15.46
C ILE A 182 5.03 8.35 -14.45
N ALA A 183 6.14 7.96 -13.83
CA ALA A 183 6.89 8.83 -12.91
C ALA A 183 7.36 10.13 -13.60
N GLY A 184 7.81 10.05 -14.86
CA GLY A 184 8.16 11.21 -15.67
C GLY A 184 6.96 12.13 -15.95
N ILE A 185 5.79 11.57 -16.24
CA ILE A 185 4.55 12.34 -16.43
C ILE A 185 4.16 13.05 -15.13
N LEU A 186 4.14 12.34 -14.00
CA LEU A 186 3.79 12.91 -12.70
C LEU A 186 4.75 14.01 -12.26
N ARG A 187 6.07 13.84 -12.46
CA ARG A 187 7.06 14.89 -12.14
C ARG A 187 6.82 16.16 -12.96
N LYS A 188 6.58 16.02 -14.28
CA LYS A 188 6.28 17.17 -15.14
C LYS A 188 5.01 17.88 -14.69
N GLU A 189 3.97 17.14 -14.31
CA GLU A 189 2.73 17.71 -13.82
C GLU A 189 2.94 18.46 -12.49
N ILE A 190 3.67 17.88 -11.56
CA ILE A 190 4.03 18.53 -10.30
C ILE A 190 4.81 19.83 -10.56
N ASP A 191 5.69 19.86 -11.56
CA ASP A 191 6.42 21.08 -11.95
C ASP A 191 5.49 22.18 -12.48
N THR A 192 4.35 21.84 -13.09
CA THR A 192 3.38 22.85 -13.59
C THR A 192 2.47 23.41 -12.49
N LEU A 193 2.55 22.91 -11.26
CA LEU A 193 1.75 23.40 -10.14
C LEU A 193 2.28 24.73 -9.56
N ALA A 194 3.52 25.09 -9.85
CA ALA A 194 4.10 26.36 -9.40
C ALA A 194 3.27 27.56 -9.91
N PRO A 195 3.18 28.65 -9.13
CA PRO A 195 2.48 29.88 -9.51
C PRO A 195 2.98 30.49 -10.82
#